data_a7e60130a345e2b1d76d19182b29445d
#
_entry.id   a7e60130a345e2b1d76d19182b29445d
#
_cell.length_a   1.000
_cell.length_b   1.000
_cell.length_c   1.000
_cell.angle_alpha   90.00
_cell.angle_beta   90.00
_cell.angle_gamma   90.00
#
_symmetry.space_group_name_H-M   'P 1'
#
loop_
_entity.id
_entity.type
_entity.pdbx_description
1 polymer ?
#
loop_
_entity_poly.entity_id
_entity_poly.type
_entity_poly.pdbx_seq_one_letter_code
_entity_poly.pdbx_strand_id
1 'polypeptide(L)'
;MRPVFLIFLLLTTASAQEGVTPSKSERVTDLTDTRIKESSGIARSLRHDGIFWTHNDSGGEPCVFAIDLQGRTRAKVRLREAVNFDWEDMTSGLDEQGAPCLFVGDIGDNLFIRRSVQVYRILEPNIAPAGQPAAETISPQPQVWHVSYPNGSQNAESLLIHPKTGRIHILTKSNEGKSALYGFPAALTQKKGEPLILEKITDITFTGEERTGKRHVDDRMCTGAAFAPDGRHLVAATYSSLYEWTLPEGQTLAEALAKKPARLIPELVRQLEAVCYGADSRTLWITSEHLPTPLIRITRD
;
A
#
# COMPACT_ATOMS: atom_id res chain seq x y z
N MET A 1 14.22 -59.78 32.40
CA MET A 1 13.14 -59.04 31.77
C MET A 1 13.55 -57.57 31.72
N ARG A 2 13.85 -57.04 30.55
CA ARG A 2 14.19 -55.60 30.35
C ARG A 2 12.94 -54.88 29.84
N PRO A 3 12.56 -53.75 30.37
CA PRO A 3 11.43 -53.00 29.84
C PRO A 3 11.82 -52.29 28.51
N VAL A 4 10.99 -52.48 27.53
CA VAL A 4 11.05 -51.75 26.26
C VAL A 4 10.27 -50.45 26.44
N PHE A 5 10.97 -49.32 26.40
CA PHE A 5 10.33 -48.00 26.32
C PHE A 5 9.94 -47.72 24.88
N LEU A 6 8.65 -47.67 24.63
CA LEU A 6 8.08 -47.22 23.38
C LEU A 6 8.02 -45.66 23.40
N ILE A 7 8.87 -45.00 22.64
CA ILE A 7 8.83 -43.56 22.46
C ILE A 7 7.74 -43.26 21.41
N PHE A 8 6.62 -42.72 21.82
CA PHE A 8 5.61 -42.15 20.94
C PHE A 8 6.14 -40.79 20.42
N LEU A 9 6.55 -40.73 19.17
CA LEU A 9 6.84 -39.52 18.46
C LEU A 9 5.49 -38.88 18.08
N LEU A 10 5.04 -37.87 18.82
CA LEU A 10 3.91 -37.03 18.46
C LEU A 10 4.34 -36.13 17.27
N LEU A 11 4.01 -36.59 16.06
CA LEU A 11 4.01 -35.75 14.89
C LEU A 11 2.85 -34.74 15.01
N THR A 12 3.15 -33.53 15.46
CA THR A 12 2.22 -32.42 15.34
C THR A 12 2.17 -32.01 13.87
N THR A 13 1.19 -32.53 13.14
CA THR A 13 0.81 -31.99 11.85
C THR A 13 0.21 -30.62 12.09
N ALA A 14 0.97 -29.54 11.76
CA ALA A 14 0.38 -28.22 11.62
C ALA A 14 -0.66 -28.33 10.50
N SER A 15 -1.94 -28.26 10.84
CA SER A 15 -2.99 -28.17 9.83
C SER A 15 -2.79 -26.84 9.10
N ALA A 16 -2.37 -26.88 7.85
CA ALA A 16 -2.38 -25.74 6.98
C ALA A 16 -3.85 -25.26 6.88
N GLN A 17 -4.10 -24.04 7.32
CA GLN A 17 -5.41 -23.43 7.23
C GLN A 17 -5.76 -23.29 5.73
N GLU A 18 -6.85 -23.91 5.28
CA GLU A 18 -7.20 -23.94 3.85
C GLU A 18 -7.20 -22.52 3.27
N GLY A 19 -6.40 -22.31 2.21
CA GLY A 19 -6.32 -21.04 1.48
C GLY A 19 -5.33 -20.01 1.99
N VAL A 20 -4.53 -20.32 3.01
CA VAL A 20 -3.44 -19.46 3.50
C VAL A 20 -2.13 -19.90 2.85
N THR A 21 -1.45 -18.96 2.21
CA THR A 21 -0.11 -19.18 1.64
C THR A 21 0.95 -19.04 2.74
N PRO A 22 1.83 -20.03 2.96
CA PRO A 22 2.92 -19.90 3.90
C PRO A 22 3.79 -18.69 3.58
N SER A 23 4.11 -17.92 4.60
CA SER A 23 4.96 -16.73 4.47
C SER A 23 5.74 -16.50 5.75
N LYS A 24 6.94 -15.96 5.60
CA LYS A 24 7.78 -15.55 6.73
C LYS A 24 7.74 -14.03 6.86
N SER A 25 7.34 -13.56 8.04
CA SER A 25 7.40 -12.15 8.41
C SER A 25 8.66 -11.89 9.23
N GLU A 26 9.35 -10.80 8.90
CA GLU A 26 10.54 -10.33 9.60
C GLU A 26 10.40 -8.84 9.88
N ARG A 27 10.37 -8.47 11.17
CA ARG A 27 10.48 -7.07 11.58
C ARG A 27 11.91 -6.63 11.38
N VAL A 28 12.16 -5.89 10.29
CA VAL A 28 13.51 -5.45 9.91
C VAL A 28 14.00 -4.36 10.83
N THR A 29 13.14 -3.39 11.13
CA THR A 29 13.46 -2.26 12.01
C THR A 29 12.19 -1.55 12.46
N ASP A 30 12.36 -0.61 13.38
CA ASP A 30 11.37 0.42 13.70
C ASP A 30 11.84 1.77 13.15
N LEU A 31 10.91 2.58 12.68
CA LEU A 31 11.22 3.92 12.22
C LEU A 31 11.64 4.80 13.39
N THR A 32 12.77 5.47 13.26
CA THR A 32 13.36 6.26 14.35
C THR A 32 12.88 7.70 14.39
N ASP A 33 12.25 8.18 13.31
CA ASP A 33 11.76 9.54 13.20
C ASP A 33 10.36 9.66 13.84
N THR A 34 10.30 10.27 15.01
CA THR A 34 9.04 10.45 15.77
C THR A 34 8.03 11.38 15.10
N ARG A 35 8.38 12.00 13.97
CA ARG A 35 7.45 12.78 13.15
C ARG A 35 6.58 11.88 12.27
N ILE A 36 7.01 10.64 12.03
CA ILE A 36 6.22 9.61 11.36
C ILE A 36 5.40 8.90 12.44
N LYS A 37 4.16 9.35 12.64
CA LYS A 37 3.29 8.87 13.73
C LYS A 37 2.21 7.93 13.25
N GLU A 38 1.77 8.14 12.02
CA GLU A 38 0.62 7.48 11.40
C GLU A 38 1.00 7.13 9.97
N SER A 39 1.98 6.18 9.83
CA SER A 39 2.45 5.75 8.51
C SER A 39 1.34 5.03 7.77
N SER A 40 0.68 5.74 6.85
CA SER A 40 -0.46 5.23 6.09
C SER A 40 -0.05 4.68 4.73
N GLY A 41 0.82 5.35 3.97
CA GLY A 41 1.30 4.87 2.68
C GLY A 41 2.76 4.42 2.69
N ILE A 42 3.12 3.46 1.82
CA ILE A 42 4.51 3.06 1.59
C ILE A 42 4.80 2.82 0.11
N ALA A 43 5.86 3.42 -0.40
CA ALA A 43 6.33 3.21 -1.77
C ALA A 43 7.82 2.88 -1.79
N ARG A 44 8.21 1.90 -2.59
CA ARG A 44 9.62 1.62 -2.86
C ARG A 44 10.26 2.74 -3.68
N SER A 45 11.45 3.20 -3.31
CA SER A 45 12.23 4.08 -4.18
C SER A 45 12.54 3.38 -5.51
N LEU A 46 12.41 4.11 -6.62
CA LEU A 46 12.84 3.64 -7.95
C LEU A 46 14.27 4.09 -8.28
N ARG A 47 14.86 4.96 -7.45
CA ARG A 47 16.21 5.52 -7.63
C ARG A 47 17.26 4.92 -6.71
N HIS A 48 16.83 4.45 -5.53
CA HIS A 48 17.75 4.06 -4.46
C HIS A 48 17.34 2.73 -3.84
N ASP A 49 18.19 1.74 -3.94
CA ASP A 49 17.93 0.43 -3.34
C ASP A 49 17.87 0.53 -1.82
N GLY A 50 16.94 -0.21 -1.21
CA GLY A 50 16.74 -0.24 0.25
C GLY A 50 16.16 1.06 0.83
N ILE A 51 15.62 1.94 0.00
CA ILE A 51 14.90 3.14 0.42
C ILE A 51 13.42 2.97 0.14
N PHE A 52 12.60 3.39 1.11
CA PHE A 52 11.16 3.49 0.99
C PHE A 52 10.71 4.90 1.29
N TRP A 53 9.60 5.30 0.69
CA TRP A 53 8.92 6.54 0.97
C TRP A 53 7.64 6.26 1.74
N THR A 54 7.34 7.11 2.72
CA THR A 54 6.11 7.04 3.50
C THR A 54 5.60 8.45 3.80
N HIS A 55 4.38 8.55 4.27
CA HIS A 55 3.77 9.79 4.77
C HIS A 55 2.90 9.48 5.98
N ASN A 56 2.50 10.52 6.71
CA ASN A 56 1.46 10.39 7.71
C ASN A 56 0.08 10.53 7.07
N ASP A 57 -0.90 9.93 7.71
CA ASP A 57 -2.33 10.10 7.47
C ASP A 57 -2.76 11.57 7.59
N SER A 58 -4.03 11.82 7.75
CA SER A 58 -4.71 13.10 7.67
C SER A 58 -4.22 14.18 8.66
N GLY A 59 -4.41 15.45 8.29
CA GLY A 59 -4.27 16.62 9.17
C GLY A 59 -2.86 17.05 9.53
N GLY A 60 -1.83 16.38 9.00
CA GLY A 60 -0.42 16.70 9.23
C GLY A 60 0.18 17.65 8.18
N GLU A 61 1.49 17.92 8.29
CA GLU A 61 2.21 18.58 7.21
C GLU A 61 2.16 17.71 5.94
N PRO A 62 1.97 18.31 4.74
CA PRO A 62 1.98 17.58 3.48
C PRO A 62 3.41 17.16 3.10
N CYS A 63 3.95 16.19 3.82
CA CYS A 63 5.33 15.75 3.71
C CYS A 63 5.42 14.26 3.41
N VAL A 64 6.40 13.89 2.58
CA VAL A 64 6.84 12.51 2.40
C VAL A 64 8.22 12.33 3.02
N PHE A 65 8.49 11.14 3.54
CA PHE A 65 9.72 10.79 4.24
C PHE A 65 10.40 9.62 3.52
N ALA A 66 11.66 9.77 3.15
CA ALA A 66 12.49 8.65 2.72
C ALA A 66 13.06 7.94 3.95
N ILE A 67 12.86 6.64 4.05
CA ILE A 67 13.36 5.80 5.16
C ILE A 67 14.30 4.72 4.61
N ASP A 68 15.34 4.39 5.36
CA ASP A 68 16.25 3.29 5.02
C ASP A 68 15.93 2.01 5.83
N LEU A 69 16.62 0.91 5.50
CA LEU A 69 16.46 -0.39 6.18
C LEU A 69 16.90 -0.39 7.65
N GLN A 70 17.50 0.70 8.14
CA GLN A 70 17.80 0.90 9.55
C GLN A 70 16.76 1.79 10.25
N GLY A 71 15.65 2.11 9.57
CA GLY A 71 14.56 2.95 10.08
C GLY A 71 14.90 4.43 10.18
N ARG A 72 16.02 4.89 9.56
CA ARG A 72 16.45 6.27 9.61
C ARG A 72 15.85 7.07 8.48
N THR A 73 15.38 8.28 8.77
CA THR A 73 14.95 9.22 7.73
C THR A 73 16.17 9.72 6.96
N ARG A 74 16.09 9.67 5.63
CA ARG A 74 17.11 10.10 4.68
C ARG A 74 16.72 11.37 3.93
N ALA A 75 15.42 11.64 3.85
CA ALA A 75 14.87 12.91 3.38
C ALA A 75 13.47 13.13 4.00
N LYS A 76 13.15 14.41 4.23
CA LYS A 76 11.80 14.92 4.45
C LYS A 76 11.50 15.93 3.37
N VAL A 77 10.45 15.72 2.61
CA VAL A 77 10.12 16.59 1.48
C VAL A 77 8.68 17.08 1.64
N ARG A 78 8.53 18.38 1.81
CA ARG A 78 7.22 19.02 1.83
C ARG A 78 6.75 19.24 0.40
N LEU A 79 5.56 18.78 0.06
CA LEU A 79 4.96 19.04 -1.25
C LEU A 79 4.51 20.50 -1.30
N ARG A 80 5.03 21.23 -2.32
CA ARG A 80 4.72 22.65 -2.51
C ARG A 80 3.21 22.84 -2.74
N GLU A 81 2.59 23.78 -2.02
CA GLU A 81 1.17 24.12 -2.15
C GLU A 81 0.19 22.93 -2.02
N ALA A 82 0.65 21.77 -1.57
CA ALA A 82 -0.22 20.68 -1.23
C ALA A 82 -0.86 20.89 0.15
N VAL A 83 -2.01 20.25 0.34
CA VAL A 83 -2.68 20.15 1.64
C VAL A 83 -2.79 18.66 1.96
N ASN A 84 -2.48 18.26 3.17
CA ASN A 84 -2.84 16.94 3.66
C ASN A 84 -4.23 17.05 4.30
N PHE A 85 -5.25 16.81 3.48
CA PHE A 85 -6.64 16.80 3.96
C PHE A 85 -6.98 15.41 4.51
N ASP A 86 -6.75 14.36 3.70
CA ASP A 86 -7.01 12.96 4.04
C ASP A 86 -6.11 12.06 3.17
N TRP A 87 -4.78 12.12 3.44
CA TRP A 87 -3.78 11.34 2.71
C TRP A 87 -3.81 9.89 3.20
N GLU A 88 -4.04 8.96 2.32
CA GLU A 88 -4.25 7.56 2.67
C GLU A 88 -3.12 6.66 2.17
N ASP A 89 -2.69 6.82 0.92
CA ASP A 89 -1.68 5.93 0.34
C ASP A 89 -0.74 6.68 -0.62
N MET A 90 0.39 6.05 -0.88
CA MET A 90 1.34 6.50 -1.88
C MET A 90 1.93 5.35 -2.67
N THR A 91 2.32 5.63 -3.90
CA THR A 91 2.98 4.66 -4.77
C THR A 91 4.09 5.31 -5.58
N SER A 92 5.01 4.51 -6.10
CA SER A 92 6.04 4.95 -7.02
C SER A 92 5.74 4.47 -8.44
N GLY A 93 6.09 5.30 -9.42
CA GLY A 93 5.92 4.98 -10.83
C GLY A 93 6.81 5.87 -11.70
N LEU A 94 6.66 5.75 -13.01
CA LEU A 94 7.38 6.58 -13.98
C LEU A 94 6.44 7.63 -14.55
N ASP A 95 6.98 8.80 -14.90
CA ASP A 95 6.26 9.76 -15.74
C ASP A 95 6.31 9.37 -17.22
N GLU A 96 5.76 10.24 -18.07
CA GLU A 96 5.68 10.04 -19.51
C GLU A 96 7.07 10.08 -20.20
N GLN A 97 8.10 10.57 -19.49
CA GLN A 97 9.50 10.63 -19.93
C GLN A 97 10.34 9.48 -19.34
N GLY A 98 9.72 8.61 -18.52
CA GLY A 98 10.40 7.52 -17.84
C GLY A 98 11.16 7.95 -16.59
N ALA A 99 10.92 9.15 -16.06
CA ALA A 99 11.54 9.60 -14.83
C ALA A 99 10.80 9.05 -13.59
N PRO A 100 11.53 8.59 -12.55
CA PRO A 100 10.95 8.14 -11.30
C PRO A 100 10.14 9.23 -10.59
N CYS A 101 8.93 8.87 -10.19
CA CYS A 101 7.98 9.75 -9.51
C CYS A 101 7.38 9.08 -8.28
N LEU A 102 6.95 9.92 -7.35
CA LEU A 102 6.07 9.55 -6.25
C LEU A 102 4.67 10.10 -6.52
N PHE A 103 3.68 9.28 -6.22
CA PHE A 103 2.27 9.62 -6.29
C PHE A 103 1.69 9.52 -4.88
N VAL A 104 0.99 10.55 -4.44
CA VAL A 104 0.38 10.63 -3.11
C VAL A 104 -1.11 10.85 -3.28
N GLY A 105 -1.92 10.04 -2.63
CA GLY A 105 -3.37 10.05 -2.70
C GLY A 105 -3.99 10.78 -1.51
N ASP A 106 -4.55 11.97 -1.76
CA ASP A 106 -5.47 12.65 -0.86
C ASP A 106 -6.89 12.18 -1.22
N ILE A 107 -7.19 10.93 -0.84
CA ILE A 107 -8.30 10.13 -1.37
C ILE A 107 -9.29 9.65 -0.31
N GLY A 108 -9.00 9.86 0.98
CA GLY A 108 -9.88 9.52 2.07
C GLY A 108 -11.15 10.39 2.08
N ASP A 109 -12.26 9.81 2.54
CA ASP A 109 -13.54 10.50 2.70
C ASP A 109 -14.46 9.68 3.62
N ASN A 110 -14.07 9.53 4.87
CA ASN A 110 -14.81 8.77 5.88
C ASN A 110 -16.27 9.23 6.07
N LEU A 111 -16.57 10.47 5.70
CA LEU A 111 -17.91 11.06 5.81
C LEU A 111 -18.70 11.03 4.49
N PHE A 112 -18.11 10.59 3.39
CA PHE A 112 -18.72 10.54 2.06
C PHE A 112 -19.26 11.90 1.58
N ILE A 113 -18.51 12.98 1.83
CA ILE A 113 -18.91 14.37 1.49
C ILE A 113 -18.06 15.01 0.40
N ARG A 114 -16.93 14.42 0.05
CA ARG A 114 -16.01 14.97 -0.95
C ARG A 114 -16.53 14.67 -2.36
N ARG A 115 -16.83 15.73 -3.12
CA ARG A 115 -17.25 15.61 -4.54
C ARG A 115 -16.09 15.22 -5.45
N SER A 116 -14.88 15.54 -5.05
CA SER A 116 -13.64 15.14 -5.73
C SER A 116 -12.53 14.94 -4.71
N VAL A 117 -11.63 14.04 -5.01
CA VAL A 117 -10.38 13.76 -4.28
C VAL A 117 -9.19 14.14 -5.13
N GLN A 118 -7.96 14.05 -4.62
CA GLN A 118 -6.79 14.53 -5.32
C GLN A 118 -5.69 13.47 -5.33
N VAL A 119 -4.92 13.44 -6.43
CA VAL A 119 -3.68 12.69 -6.53
C VAL A 119 -2.57 13.66 -6.92
N TYR A 120 -1.52 13.71 -6.11
CA TYR A 120 -0.32 14.51 -6.35
C TYR A 120 0.76 13.66 -7.00
N ARG A 121 1.48 14.19 -7.99
CA ARG A 121 2.70 13.59 -8.54
C ARG A 121 3.86 14.56 -8.39
N ILE A 122 4.97 14.07 -7.86
CA ILE A 122 6.26 14.77 -7.86
C ILE A 122 7.34 13.86 -8.44
N LEU A 123 8.37 14.45 -9.03
CA LEU A 123 9.60 13.69 -9.33
C LEU A 123 10.14 13.12 -8.02
N GLU A 124 10.62 11.89 -8.04
CA GLU A 124 11.20 11.27 -6.85
C GLU A 124 12.37 12.12 -6.35
N PRO A 125 12.30 12.63 -5.10
CA PRO A 125 13.31 13.55 -4.58
C PRO A 125 14.65 12.86 -4.34
N ASN A 126 15.70 13.66 -4.26
CA ASN A 126 17.02 13.19 -3.81
C ASN A 126 17.02 12.94 -2.31
N ILE A 127 17.78 11.95 -1.88
CA ILE A 127 18.03 11.63 -0.47
C ILE A 127 19.42 12.09 -0.04
N ALA A 128 19.62 12.27 1.27
CA ALA A 128 20.94 12.54 1.81
C ALA A 128 21.89 11.35 1.60
N PRO A 129 23.19 11.59 1.31
CA PRO A 129 24.20 10.54 1.31
C PRO A 129 24.25 9.78 2.64
N ALA A 130 24.75 8.54 2.62
CA ALA A 130 24.91 7.76 3.85
C ALA A 130 25.79 8.50 4.86
N GLY A 131 25.37 8.50 6.15
CA GLY A 131 26.08 9.17 7.23
C GLY A 131 25.87 10.69 7.33
N GLN A 132 25.09 11.28 6.42
CA GLN A 132 24.69 12.69 6.50
C GLN A 132 23.31 12.84 7.15
N PRO A 133 22.99 13.99 7.77
CA PRO A 133 21.64 14.31 8.21
C PRO A 133 20.62 14.21 7.07
N ALA A 134 19.39 13.93 7.41
CA ALA A 134 18.31 13.86 6.43
C ALA A 134 18.19 15.19 5.65
N ALA A 135 17.99 15.11 4.33
CA ALA A 135 17.69 16.27 3.52
C ALA A 135 16.27 16.75 3.83
N GLU A 136 16.11 18.03 4.19
CA GLU A 136 14.79 18.66 4.35
C GLU A 136 14.58 19.68 3.24
N THR A 137 13.60 19.45 2.38
CA THR A 137 13.39 20.24 1.17
C THR A 137 11.91 20.49 0.89
N ILE A 138 11.65 21.39 -0.04
CA ILE A 138 10.32 21.59 -0.63
C ILE A 138 10.38 21.09 -2.06
N SER A 139 9.38 20.31 -2.48
CA SER A 139 9.32 19.80 -3.85
C SER A 139 9.15 20.94 -4.87
N PRO A 140 9.50 20.73 -6.15
CA PRO A 140 8.90 21.50 -7.24
C PRO A 140 7.38 21.46 -7.15
N GLN A 141 6.69 22.30 -7.95
CA GLN A 141 5.23 22.28 -8.03
C GLN A 141 4.75 20.88 -8.41
N PRO A 142 3.92 20.21 -7.58
CA PRO A 142 3.33 18.93 -7.94
C PRO A 142 2.42 19.07 -9.16
N GLN A 143 2.36 18.03 -9.97
CA GLN A 143 1.19 17.83 -10.81
C GLN A 143 0.04 17.32 -9.94
N VAL A 144 -1.14 17.88 -10.10
CA VAL A 144 -2.31 17.52 -9.31
C VAL A 144 -3.45 17.13 -10.25
N TRP A 145 -4.05 15.99 -10.00
CA TRP A 145 -5.31 15.60 -10.62
C TRP A 145 -6.42 15.63 -9.59
N HIS A 146 -7.50 16.34 -9.89
CA HIS A 146 -8.75 16.23 -9.18
C HIS A 146 -9.57 15.15 -9.87
N VAL A 147 -10.06 14.19 -9.12
CA VAL A 147 -10.83 13.07 -9.65
C VAL A 147 -12.14 12.89 -8.89
N SER A 148 -13.15 12.38 -9.57
CA SER A 148 -14.44 12.04 -8.97
C SER A 148 -14.87 10.65 -9.37
N TYR A 149 -15.64 10.02 -8.50
CA TYR A 149 -16.20 8.70 -8.76
C TYR A 149 -17.52 8.84 -9.52
N PRO A 150 -17.81 7.95 -10.50
CA PRO A 150 -19.02 8.05 -11.31
C PRO A 150 -20.31 7.78 -10.53
N ASN A 151 -20.20 7.18 -9.36
CA ASN A 151 -21.30 6.75 -8.50
C ASN A 151 -21.37 7.49 -7.16
N GLY A 152 -20.82 8.70 -7.09
CA GLY A 152 -20.79 9.54 -5.89
C GLY A 152 -19.57 9.32 -5.00
N SER A 153 -19.51 10.05 -3.90
CA SER A 153 -18.37 10.04 -2.97
C SER A 153 -18.04 8.64 -2.48
N GLN A 154 -16.75 8.34 -2.40
CA GLN A 154 -16.23 7.06 -1.91
C GLN A 154 -15.11 7.32 -0.92
N ASN A 155 -15.01 6.51 0.13
CA ASN A 155 -13.81 6.44 0.95
C ASN A 155 -12.81 5.49 0.31
N ALA A 156 -11.55 5.89 0.17
CA ALA A 156 -10.52 5.07 -0.47
C ALA A 156 -9.20 5.18 0.29
N GLU A 157 -8.51 4.06 0.39
CA GLU A 157 -7.29 3.90 1.19
C GLU A 157 -6.14 3.30 0.38
N SER A 158 -6.29 3.19 -0.95
CA SER A 158 -5.23 2.58 -1.74
C SER A 158 -5.05 3.29 -3.07
N LEU A 159 -3.82 3.64 -3.37
CA LEU A 159 -3.38 4.27 -4.62
C LEU A 159 -2.38 3.38 -5.33
N LEU A 160 -2.69 2.95 -6.55
CA LEU A 160 -1.87 2.03 -7.31
C LEU A 160 -1.50 2.63 -8.66
N ILE A 161 -0.30 2.31 -9.15
CA ILE A 161 0.09 2.59 -10.52
C ILE A 161 0.52 1.30 -11.22
N HIS A 162 -0.06 1.01 -12.37
CA HIS A 162 0.31 -0.20 -13.11
C HIS A 162 1.68 0.01 -13.79
N PRO A 163 2.71 -0.79 -13.47
CA PRO A 163 4.10 -0.49 -13.82
C PRO A 163 4.38 -0.45 -15.33
N LYS A 164 3.60 -1.19 -16.14
CA LYS A 164 3.80 -1.24 -17.60
C LYS A 164 3.00 -0.19 -18.36
N THR A 165 1.83 0.19 -17.85
CA THR A 165 0.92 1.11 -18.55
C THR A 165 0.93 2.52 -17.98
N GLY A 166 1.46 2.71 -16.78
CA GLY A 166 1.40 3.98 -16.05
C GLY A 166 -0.02 4.36 -15.60
N ARG A 167 -1.02 3.49 -15.81
CA ARG A 167 -2.39 3.80 -15.43
C ARG A 167 -2.52 3.84 -13.91
N ILE A 168 -3.08 4.93 -13.41
CA ILE A 168 -3.33 5.15 -11.99
C ILE A 168 -4.68 4.50 -11.62
N HIS A 169 -4.74 3.89 -10.45
CA HIS A 169 -5.92 3.25 -9.92
C HIS A 169 -6.14 3.65 -8.47
N ILE A 170 -7.39 3.62 -8.03
CA ILE A 170 -7.80 3.83 -6.65
C ILE A 170 -8.68 2.65 -6.23
N LEU A 171 -8.39 2.07 -5.05
CA LEU A 171 -9.20 1.02 -4.46
C LEU A 171 -9.86 1.56 -3.19
N THR A 172 -11.19 1.41 -3.12
CA THR A 172 -11.97 1.95 -2.00
C THR A 172 -11.89 1.06 -0.76
N LYS A 173 -12.12 1.67 0.41
CA LYS A 173 -12.33 0.99 1.68
C LYS A 173 -13.83 0.84 1.94
N SER A 174 -14.24 -0.31 2.44
CA SER A 174 -15.64 -0.57 2.78
C SER A 174 -15.73 -1.43 4.04
N ASN A 175 -16.57 -1.01 4.97
CA ASN A 175 -16.88 -1.77 6.19
C ASN A 175 -17.61 -3.09 5.89
N GLU A 176 -18.23 -3.19 4.71
CA GLU A 176 -18.94 -4.39 4.27
C GLU A 176 -18.01 -5.42 3.60
N GLY A 177 -16.73 -5.07 3.43
CA GLY A 177 -15.73 -5.92 2.77
C GLY A 177 -15.84 -5.93 1.24
N LYS A 178 -16.64 -5.05 0.66
CA LYS A 178 -16.79 -4.91 -0.79
C LYS A 178 -16.15 -3.59 -1.24
N SER A 179 -14.91 -3.67 -1.70
CA SER A 179 -14.15 -2.55 -2.23
C SER A 179 -14.29 -2.46 -3.75
N ALA A 180 -14.32 -1.25 -4.29
CA ALA A 180 -14.39 -1.02 -5.73
C ALA A 180 -13.05 -0.52 -6.26
N LEU A 181 -12.54 -1.13 -7.33
CA LEU A 181 -11.34 -0.67 -8.04
C LEU A 181 -11.75 0.27 -9.16
N TYR A 182 -11.18 1.46 -9.15
CA TYR A 182 -11.35 2.47 -10.17
C TYR A 182 -10.03 2.71 -10.89
N GLY A 183 -10.09 3.02 -12.19
CA GLY A 183 -8.96 3.45 -12.99
C GLY A 183 -9.13 4.89 -13.45
N PHE A 184 -8.02 5.60 -13.57
CA PHE A 184 -8.02 6.90 -14.26
C PHE A 184 -8.39 6.70 -15.73
N PRO A 185 -9.05 7.69 -16.37
CA PRO A 185 -9.33 7.63 -17.80
C PRO A 185 -8.01 7.65 -18.60
N ALA A 186 -8.05 7.15 -19.84
CA ALA A 186 -6.85 7.10 -20.69
C ALA A 186 -6.24 8.49 -20.95
N ALA A 187 -7.08 9.52 -21.08
CA ALA A 187 -6.64 10.89 -21.23
C ALA A 187 -6.64 11.62 -19.88
N LEU A 188 -5.47 12.04 -19.42
CA LEU A 188 -5.30 12.77 -18.15
C LEU A 188 -5.41 14.29 -18.32
N THR A 189 -5.95 14.77 -19.45
CA THR A 189 -6.16 16.19 -19.69
C THR A 189 -7.36 16.68 -18.89
N GLN A 190 -7.10 17.48 -17.89
CA GLN A 190 -8.11 18.04 -17.02
C GLN A 190 -8.45 19.47 -17.45
N LYS A 191 -9.74 19.77 -17.62
CA LYS A 191 -10.22 21.14 -17.79
C LYS A 191 -10.22 21.84 -16.43
N LYS A 192 -9.92 23.13 -16.44
CA LYS A 192 -9.89 23.94 -15.21
C LYS A 192 -11.25 23.88 -14.48
N GLY A 193 -11.21 23.41 -13.23
CA GLY A 193 -12.40 23.34 -12.37
C GLY A 193 -13.28 22.08 -12.57
N GLU A 194 -12.95 21.20 -13.52
CA GLU A 194 -13.67 19.95 -13.75
C GLU A 194 -12.80 18.76 -13.30
N PRO A 195 -13.26 17.89 -12.41
CA PRO A 195 -12.51 16.68 -12.07
C PRO A 195 -12.52 15.68 -13.22
N LEU A 196 -11.48 14.85 -13.33
CA LEU A 196 -11.50 13.66 -14.17
C LEU A 196 -12.48 12.66 -13.57
N ILE A 197 -13.32 12.06 -14.40
CA ILE A 197 -14.24 11.00 -13.95
C ILE A 197 -13.52 9.67 -14.00
N LEU A 198 -13.42 8.99 -12.87
CA LEU A 198 -12.83 7.67 -12.79
C LEU A 198 -13.70 6.61 -13.46
N GLU A 199 -13.08 5.57 -13.98
CA GLU A 199 -13.76 4.42 -14.57
C GLU A 199 -13.82 3.28 -13.56
N LYS A 200 -15.01 2.81 -13.19
CA LYS A 200 -15.13 1.62 -12.35
C LYS A 200 -14.69 0.38 -13.13
N ILE A 201 -13.72 -0.36 -12.60
CA ILE A 201 -13.17 -1.56 -13.24
C ILE A 201 -13.87 -2.81 -12.73
N THR A 202 -13.89 -3.00 -11.40
CA THR A 202 -14.51 -4.19 -10.77
C THR A 202 -14.71 -3.95 -9.28
N ASP A 203 -15.49 -4.84 -8.66
CA ASP A 203 -15.56 -4.96 -7.20
C ASP A 203 -14.65 -6.10 -6.73
N ILE A 204 -14.02 -5.93 -5.58
CA ILE A 204 -13.21 -6.92 -4.87
C ILE A 204 -13.88 -7.20 -3.53
N THR A 205 -14.03 -8.48 -3.18
CA THR A 205 -14.59 -8.86 -1.89
C THR A 205 -13.53 -9.48 -1.00
N PHE A 206 -13.34 -8.87 0.17
CA PHE A 206 -12.50 -9.39 1.25
C PHE A 206 -13.38 -10.17 2.20
N THR A 207 -13.20 -11.49 2.26
CA THR A 207 -14.08 -12.36 3.03
C THR A 207 -13.80 -12.33 4.53
N GLY A 208 -12.58 -11.92 4.93
CA GLY A 208 -12.16 -12.00 6.32
C GLY A 208 -12.29 -13.41 6.90
N GLU A 209 -11.61 -13.71 7.97
CA GLU A 209 -11.89 -14.89 8.78
C GLU A 209 -12.13 -14.45 10.22
N GLU A 210 -13.19 -14.93 10.85
CA GLU A 210 -13.36 -14.82 12.28
C GLU A 210 -12.22 -15.59 12.97
N ARG A 211 -11.23 -14.87 13.45
CA ARG A 211 -10.23 -15.46 14.34
C ARG A 211 -10.89 -15.65 15.70
N THR A 212 -11.05 -16.91 16.11
CA THR A 212 -11.61 -17.31 17.39
C THR A 212 -10.94 -16.56 18.56
N GLY A 213 -11.70 -15.71 19.24
CA GLY A 213 -11.45 -15.30 20.61
C GLY A 213 -11.00 -13.88 20.88
N LYS A 214 -10.70 -13.01 19.92
CA LYS A 214 -10.51 -11.56 20.14
C LYS A 214 -11.07 -10.77 18.98
N ARG A 215 -11.78 -9.69 19.26
CA ARG A 215 -12.20 -8.69 18.27
C ARG A 215 -10.95 -8.17 17.58
N HIS A 216 -10.70 -8.62 16.37
CA HIS A 216 -9.72 -8.02 15.51
C HIS A 216 -10.42 -6.95 14.68
N VAL A 217 -9.72 -5.89 14.45
CA VAL A 217 -10.03 -4.86 13.50
C VAL A 217 -10.47 -5.53 12.20
N ASP A 218 -11.45 -4.97 11.54
CA ASP A 218 -12.19 -5.64 10.48
C ASP A 218 -11.28 -6.10 9.32
N ASP A 219 -11.02 -7.40 9.26
CA ASP A 219 -10.19 -8.05 8.24
C ASP A 219 -10.80 -7.94 6.81
N ARG A 220 -11.89 -7.22 6.65
CA ARG A 220 -12.55 -6.95 5.38
C ARG A 220 -12.29 -5.54 4.85
N MET A 221 -11.69 -4.66 5.67
CA MET A 221 -11.44 -3.27 5.30
C MET A 221 -10.08 -3.15 4.59
N CYS A 222 -10.10 -2.82 3.31
CA CYS A 222 -8.88 -2.57 2.56
C CYS A 222 -8.19 -1.29 3.06
N THR A 223 -6.89 -1.37 3.35
CA THR A 223 -6.08 -0.29 3.92
C THR A 223 -4.90 0.11 3.04
N GLY A 224 -4.54 -0.68 2.03
CA GLY A 224 -3.46 -0.37 1.11
C GLY A 224 -3.39 -1.38 -0.03
N ALA A 225 -2.79 -1.02 -1.16
CA ALA A 225 -2.59 -1.96 -2.25
C ALA A 225 -1.44 -1.55 -3.18
N ALA A 226 -0.84 -2.54 -3.85
CA ALA A 226 0.25 -2.30 -4.80
C ALA A 226 0.25 -3.28 -5.96
N PHE A 227 0.70 -2.82 -7.13
CA PHE A 227 1.13 -3.72 -8.20
C PHE A 227 2.58 -4.15 -8.00
N ALA A 228 2.88 -5.40 -8.32
CA ALA A 228 4.27 -5.87 -8.42
C ALA A 228 4.99 -5.18 -9.59
N PRO A 229 6.31 -4.90 -9.48
CA PRO A 229 7.10 -4.26 -10.53
C PRO A 229 7.04 -4.98 -11.90
N ASP A 230 6.85 -6.29 -11.91
CA ASP A 230 6.71 -7.08 -13.14
C ASP A 230 5.31 -6.93 -13.80
N GLY A 231 4.35 -6.33 -13.09
CA GLY A 231 2.96 -6.16 -13.54
C GLY A 231 2.17 -7.46 -13.57
N ARG A 232 2.63 -8.52 -12.88
CA ARG A 232 2.00 -9.84 -12.88
C ARG A 232 1.26 -10.17 -11.59
N HIS A 233 1.37 -9.31 -10.58
CA HIS A 233 0.68 -9.49 -9.31
C HIS A 233 0.12 -8.16 -8.81
N LEU A 234 -0.97 -8.26 -8.07
CA LEU A 234 -1.55 -7.19 -7.27
C LEU A 234 -1.75 -7.72 -5.86
N VAL A 235 -1.29 -6.97 -4.88
CA VAL A 235 -1.57 -7.23 -3.46
C VAL A 235 -2.48 -6.15 -2.92
N ALA A 236 -3.43 -6.54 -2.07
CA ALA A 236 -4.20 -5.63 -1.24
C ALA A 236 -4.05 -6.03 0.22
N ALA A 237 -3.89 -5.05 1.08
CA ALA A 237 -3.83 -5.19 2.53
C ALA A 237 -5.21 -4.94 3.14
N THR A 238 -5.50 -5.65 4.21
CA THR A 238 -6.50 -5.30 5.21
C THR A 238 -5.79 -5.12 6.54
N TYR A 239 -6.47 -4.68 7.58
CA TYR A 239 -5.83 -4.47 8.88
C TYR A 239 -5.06 -5.68 9.44
N SER A 240 -5.28 -6.90 8.91
CA SER A 240 -4.66 -8.12 9.44
C SER A 240 -4.16 -9.12 8.38
N SER A 241 -4.44 -8.91 7.12
CA SER A 241 -4.12 -9.88 6.05
C SER A 241 -3.71 -9.20 4.77
N LEU A 242 -3.00 -9.96 3.93
CA LEU A 242 -2.68 -9.58 2.57
C LEU A 242 -3.38 -10.54 1.61
N TYR A 243 -3.96 -9.99 0.57
CA TYR A 243 -4.63 -10.73 -0.50
C TYR A 243 -3.88 -10.48 -1.80
N GLU A 244 -3.39 -11.52 -2.43
CA GLU A 244 -2.59 -11.38 -3.65
C GLU A 244 -3.21 -12.12 -4.80
N TRP A 245 -3.36 -11.43 -5.92
CA TRP A 245 -3.82 -11.97 -7.20
C TRP A 245 -2.69 -12.06 -8.20
N THR A 246 -2.66 -13.16 -8.96
CA THR A 246 -1.88 -13.25 -10.18
C THR A 246 -2.64 -12.58 -11.31
N LEU A 247 -1.93 -11.79 -12.11
CA LEU A 247 -2.44 -11.09 -13.28
C LEU A 247 -1.85 -11.70 -14.55
N PRO A 248 -2.49 -12.73 -15.13
CA PRO A 248 -1.98 -13.40 -16.33
C PRO A 248 -2.00 -12.46 -17.53
N GLU A 249 -1.04 -12.63 -18.41
CA GLU A 249 -0.99 -11.89 -19.67
C GLU A 249 -2.25 -12.17 -20.51
N GLY A 250 -2.79 -11.13 -21.15
CA GLY A 250 -4.00 -11.22 -21.97
C GLY A 250 -5.32 -11.22 -21.20
N GLN A 251 -5.31 -11.21 -19.86
CA GLN A 251 -6.52 -11.03 -19.05
C GLN A 251 -6.66 -9.57 -18.61
N THR A 252 -7.90 -9.12 -18.52
CA THR A 252 -8.22 -7.83 -17.91
C THR A 252 -8.05 -7.90 -16.39
N LEU A 253 -7.89 -6.74 -15.74
CA LEU A 253 -7.87 -6.67 -14.27
C LEU A 253 -9.15 -7.25 -13.66
N ALA A 254 -10.31 -6.98 -14.25
CA ALA A 254 -11.58 -7.48 -13.77
C ALA A 254 -11.63 -9.02 -13.77
N GLU A 255 -11.19 -9.67 -14.86
CA GLU A 255 -11.12 -11.13 -14.97
C GLU A 255 -10.12 -11.75 -13.98
N ALA A 256 -8.97 -11.12 -13.79
CA ALA A 256 -7.94 -11.60 -12.87
C ALA A 256 -8.40 -11.47 -11.41
N LEU A 257 -8.99 -10.33 -11.04
CA LEU A 257 -9.42 -10.04 -9.67
C LEU A 257 -10.74 -10.76 -9.28
N ALA A 258 -11.48 -11.29 -10.25
CA ALA A 258 -12.61 -12.19 -9.98
C ALA A 258 -12.17 -13.58 -9.48
N LYS A 259 -10.88 -13.92 -9.61
CA LYS A 259 -10.35 -15.19 -9.10
C LYS A 259 -10.06 -15.11 -7.61
N LYS A 260 -10.02 -16.27 -6.95
CA LYS A 260 -9.66 -16.36 -5.53
C LYS A 260 -8.19 -15.93 -5.35
N PRO A 261 -7.88 -14.96 -4.48
CA PRO A 261 -6.51 -14.56 -4.18
C PRO A 261 -5.79 -15.59 -3.31
N ALA A 262 -4.47 -15.60 -3.36
CA ALA A 262 -3.66 -16.13 -2.30
C ALA A 262 -3.79 -15.21 -1.07
N ARG A 263 -3.90 -15.78 0.12
CA ARG A 263 -3.97 -15.03 1.36
C ARG A 263 -2.73 -15.26 2.18
N LEU A 264 -2.06 -14.20 2.60
CA LEU A 264 -0.93 -14.22 3.50
C LEU A 264 -1.35 -13.55 4.82
N ILE A 265 -0.93 -14.15 5.92
CA ILE A 265 -1.19 -13.61 7.26
C ILE A 265 0.16 -13.18 7.84
N PRO A 266 0.51 -11.90 7.78
CA PRO A 266 1.75 -11.41 8.37
C PRO A 266 1.70 -11.54 9.88
N GLU A 267 2.87 -11.49 10.52
CA GLU A 267 2.93 -11.33 11.97
C GLU A 267 2.07 -10.14 12.39
N LEU A 268 1.32 -10.31 13.48
CA LEU A 268 0.35 -9.31 13.92
C LEU A 268 1.03 -7.98 14.19
N VAL A 269 0.80 -7.05 13.31
CA VAL A 269 0.99 -5.62 13.52
C VAL A 269 -0.36 -5.01 13.87
N ARG A 270 -0.31 -4.00 14.69
CA ARG A 270 -1.51 -3.24 15.03
C ARG A 270 -1.81 -2.31 13.87
N GLN A 271 -2.99 -2.39 13.27
CA GLN A 271 -3.40 -1.57 12.12
C GLN A 271 -2.36 -1.60 10.97
N LEU A 272 -2.35 -2.69 10.21
CA LEU A 272 -1.60 -2.76 8.96
C LEU A 272 -2.25 -1.80 7.97
N GLU A 273 -1.53 -0.75 7.56
CA GLU A 273 -2.08 0.30 6.70
C GLU A 273 -1.44 0.31 5.31
N ALA A 274 -0.18 -0.03 5.19
CA ALA A 274 0.51 0.14 3.94
C ALA A 274 1.25 -1.11 3.48
N VAL A 275 1.27 -1.32 2.15
CA VAL A 275 1.99 -2.42 1.51
C VAL A 275 2.62 -1.98 0.19
N CYS A 276 3.86 -2.41 -0.07
CA CYS A 276 4.46 -2.33 -1.39
C CYS A 276 5.28 -3.57 -1.72
N TYR A 277 5.60 -3.76 -2.99
CA TYR A 277 6.53 -4.79 -3.43
C TYR A 277 7.97 -4.31 -3.38
N GLY A 278 8.89 -5.22 -3.08
CA GLY A 278 10.32 -5.06 -3.36
C GLY A 278 10.59 -5.07 -4.88
N ALA A 279 11.84 -4.76 -5.25
CA ALA A 279 12.27 -4.74 -6.66
C ALA A 279 12.19 -6.12 -7.34
N ASP A 280 12.20 -7.20 -6.56
CA ASP A 280 12.15 -8.58 -7.01
C ASP A 280 10.74 -9.07 -7.39
N SER A 281 9.72 -8.24 -7.24
CA SER A 281 8.30 -8.60 -7.44
C SER A 281 7.78 -9.77 -6.57
N ARG A 282 8.50 -10.12 -5.51
CA ARG A 282 8.21 -11.24 -4.61
C ARG A 282 8.13 -10.85 -3.15
N THR A 283 9.12 -10.08 -2.71
CA THR A 283 9.17 -9.58 -1.34
C THR A 283 8.11 -8.50 -1.16
N LEU A 284 7.34 -8.57 -0.08
CA LEU A 284 6.42 -7.52 0.31
C LEU A 284 6.99 -6.75 1.50
N TRP A 285 6.72 -5.47 1.54
CA TRP A 285 7.06 -4.58 2.63
C TRP A 285 5.80 -3.94 3.15
N ILE A 286 5.64 -3.96 4.47
CA ILE A 286 4.47 -3.41 5.14
C ILE A 286 4.89 -2.50 6.29
N THR A 287 4.03 -1.57 6.60
CA THR A 287 4.10 -0.74 7.81
C THR A 287 2.73 -0.63 8.45
N SER A 288 2.68 -0.03 9.62
CA SER A 288 1.44 0.19 10.34
C SER A 288 1.43 1.56 10.99
N GLU A 289 0.26 2.04 11.32
CA GLU A 289 0.10 3.14 12.25
C GLU A 289 0.62 2.76 13.65
N HIS A 290 0.78 3.74 14.50
CA HIS A 290 1.28 3.65 15.87
C HIS A 290 2.79 3.52 16.02
N LEU A 291 3.26 4.21 17.03
CA LEU A 291 4.66 4.15 17.46
C LEU A 291 4.91 2.94 18.39
N PRO A 292 6.03 2.27 18.24
CA PRO A 292 7.03 2.45 17.19
C PRO A 292 6.54 1.86 15.86
N THR A 293 6.58 2.67 14.79
CA THR A 293 6.17 2.26 13.45
C THR A 293 7.12 1.19 12.89
N PRO A 294 6.68 -0.04 12.64
CA PRO A 294 7.55 -1.10 12.15
C PRO A 294 7.73 -1.04 10.64
N LEU A 295 8.92 -1.42 10.16
CA LEU A 295 9.14 -1.82 8.77
C LEU A 295 9.30 -3.36 8.75
N ILE A 296 8.36 -4.04 8.13
CA ILE A 296 8.30 -5.51 8.10
C ILE A 296 8.48 -5.99 6.68
N ARG A 297 9.34 -6.99 6.53
CA ARG A 297 9.55 -7.73 5.29
C ARG A 297 8.78 -9.04 5.32
N ILE A 298 8.08 -9.35 4.24
CA ILE A 298 7.38 -10.62 4.07
C ILE A 298 7.95 -11.33 2.86
N THR A 299 8.43 -12.55 3.07
CA THR A 299 8.89 -13.44 2.02
C THR A 299 7.96 -14.65 1.93
N ARG A 300 7.74 -15.12 0.71
CA ARG A 300 6.99 -16.36 0.43
C ARG A 300 7.96 -17.51 0.31
N ASP A 301 7.58 -18.65 0.86
CA ASP A 301 8.32 -19.91 0.72
C ASP A 301 8.27 -20.46 -0.71
#